data_8371c4066f83a9edb08dac4f0f2abcaa
#
_entry.id   8371c4066f83a9edb08dac4f0f2abcaa
#
_cell.length_a   1.000
_cell.length_b   1.000
_cell.length_c   1.000
_cell.angle_alpha   90.00
_cell.angle_beta   90.00
_cell.angle_gamma   90.00
#
_symmetry.space_group_name_H-M   'P 1'
#
loop_
_entity.id
_entity.type
_entity.pdbx_description
1 polymer ?
#
loop_
_entity_poly.entity_id
_entity_poly.type
_entity_poly.pdbx_seq_one_letter_code
_entity_poly.pdbx_strand_id
1 'polypeptide(L)'
;MIRLISNQTFIEGTTPDIESCSIEDMLWEISLMPIVGVDTETTGFDPFNNRLLTIQIGNRDVQYVIDFECIRHRKDVMIRLNRILQDSLCIFHNAKFDLRFLYRHGIVPKNVYCTYLGEMIIHQGLPYEKGRDSLQGVAMKYLDVYIDKEVRGDIHWKGLVPEVIRYAAKDVEHLEDIMNAQTEIHAKHGLHKTVTLENRFVRVLAYIENCGMRLDLPRWEEKCLADEKVLQALQKQLDDAIRQDPGLSQKYMDRQLDLFGGEQSILINWSSPTQCVKFFKSLGLDLSMKDKETGEMKDSVDAKVLLPQQHLHPIIPLYLDFKGQEKTVSTYGRNWSDQVHPVTGRLHTSFRQLLNTGRLSSGGKAGNGRNQIQLINFLNIPQDNNLRNCIIPDEGKLFIDSDYSGQESVVLANQSMEPKLISFYNEDGGDLHSFVASLLYPECRDVPLDEIKTKFKQQRQNAKACNFAIA
;
A
#
# COMPACT_ATOMS: atom_id res chain seq x y z
N MET A 1 -32.68 -15.23 11.23
CA MET A 1 -32.59 -15.83 12.58
C MET A 1 -31.16 -15.71 13.07
N ILE A 2 -30.96 -15.15 14.28
CA ILE A 2 -29.63 -14.96 14.83
C ILE A 2 -29.32 -16.10 15.83
N ARG A 3 -28.21 -16.79 15.64
CA ARG A 3 -27.72 -17.86 16.50
C ARG A 3 -26.42 -17.44 17.19
N LEU A 4 -26.45 -17.39 18.51
CA LEU A 4 -25.32 -16.96 19.34
C LEU A 4 -24.55 -18.15 19.88
N ILE A 5 -23.25 -18.18 19.67
CA ILE A 5 -22.30 -19.08 20.29
C ILE A 5 -21.50 -18.29 21.33
N SER A 6 -21.94 -18.37 22.59
CA SER A 6 -21.31 -17.65 23.70
C SER A 6 -21.56 -18.38 25.03
N ASN A 7 -20.69 -18.13 26.00
CA ASN A 7 -20.92 -18.55 27.38
C ASN A 7 -21.90 -17.64 28.13
N GLN A 8 -22.34 -16.55 27.51
CA GLN A 8 -23.34 -15.66 28.10
C GLN A 8 -24.72 -16.23 27.88
N THR A 9 -25.54 -16.16 28.92
CA THR A 9 -26.96 -16.50 28.87
C THR A 9 -27.80 -15.23 29.01
N PHE A 10 -28.75 -15.04 28.09
CA PHE A 10 -29.77 -13.99 28.22
C PHE A 10 -30.98 -14.50 29.00
N ILE A 11 -31.70 -13.58 29.65
CA ILE A 11 -32.95 -13.91 30.30
C ILE A 11 -33.95 -14.35 29.23
N GLU A 12 -34.53 -15.53 29.40
CA GLU A 12 -35.50 -16.10 28.47
C GLU A 12 -36.65 -15.11 28.18
N GLY A 13 -36.96 -14.92 26.90
CA GLY A 13 -37.99 -13.99 26.43
C GLY A 13 -37.57 -12.53 26.25
N THR A 14 -36.35 -12.12 26.65
CA THR A 14 -35.89 -10.73 26.44
C THR A 14 -35.28 -10.47 25.06
N THR A 15 -34.89 -11.54 24.35
CA THR A 15 -34.27 -11.49 23.02
C THR A 15 -34.83 -12.60 22.11
N PRO A 16 -36.11 -12.51 21.71
CA PRO A 16 -36.79 -13.60 21.00
C PRO A 16 -36.18 -13.87 19.58
N ASP A 17 -35.40 -12.96 19.05
CA ASP A 17 -34.72 -13.02 17.78
C ASP A 17 -33.29 -13.59 17.86
N ILE A 18 -32.77 -13.83 19.07
CA ILE A 18 -31.42 -14.36 19.32
C ILE A 18 -31.55 -15.71 20.05
N GLU A 19 -31.15 -16.78 19.39
CA GLU A 19 -31.16 -18.13 19.94
C GLU A 19 -29.75 -18.56 20.33
N SER A 20 -29.62 -19.22 21.48
CA SER A 20 -28.34 -19.87 21.85
C SER A 20 -28.12 -21.12 20.98
N CYS A 21 -26.93 -21.29 20.46
CA CYS A 21 -26.57 -22.41 19.60
C CYS A 21 -25.32 -23.13 20.13
N SER A 22 -25.33 -24.45 20.06
CA SER A 22 -24.15 -25.23 20.41
C SER A 22 -23.08 -25.12 19.31
N ILE A 23 -21.80 -25.29 19.70
CA ILE A 23 -20.70 -25.30 18.75
C ILE A 23 -20.85 -26.43 17.72
N GLU A 24 -21.33 -27.59 18.14
CA GLU A 24 -21.50 -28.75 17.28
C GLU A 24 -22.60 -28.53 16.23
N ASP A 25 -23.76 -28.00 16.66
CA ASP A 25 -24.85 -27.68 15.73
C ASP A 25 -24.42 -26.58 14.75
N MET A 26 -23.77 -25.53 15.21
CA MET A 26 -23.21 -24.49 14.36
C MET A 26 -22.27 -25.08 13.30
N LEU A 27 -21.27 -25.88 13.69
CA LEU A 27 -20.31 -26.45 12.74
C LEU A 27 -21.00 -27.38 11.73
N TRP A 28 -21.98 -28.15 12.19
CA TRP A 28 -22.76 -29.01 11.29
C TRP A 28 -23.55 -28.19 10.28
N GLU A 29 -24.31 -27.21 10.74
CA GLU A 29 -25.18 -26.38 9.88
C GLU A 29 -24.37 -25.55 8.88
N ILE A 30 -23.28 -24.88 9.32
CA ILE A 30 -22.42 -24.11 8.41
C ILE A 30 -21.77 -25.03 7.36
N SER A 31 -21.44 -26.30 7.72
CA SER A 31 -20.86 -27.27 6.77
C SER A 31 -21.79 -27.61 5.59
N LEU A 32 -23.08 -27.38 5.74
CA LEU A 32 -24.08 -27.56 4.69
C LEU A 32 -24.24 -26.34 3.77
N MET A 33 -23.59 -25.22 4.10
CA MET A 33 -23.69 -23.97 3.35
C MET A 33 -22.54 -23.86 2.34
N PRO A 34 -22.82 -23.96 1.03
CA PRO A 34 -21.78 -23.80 0.01
C PRO A 34 -21.27 -22.38 -0.13
N ILE A 35 -22.10 -21.41 0.29
CA ILE A 35 -21.80 -19.97 0.26
C ILE A 35 -22.14 -19.38 1.64
N VAL A 36 -21.23 -18.61 2.20
CA VAL A 36 -21.40 -17.96 3.51
C VAL A 36 -20.85 -16.54 3.49
N GLY A 37 -21.59 -15.60 4.05
CA GLY A 37 -21.08 -14.30 4.46
C GLY A 37 -20.19 -14.47 5.68
N VAL A 38 -19.08 -13.76 5.74
CA VAL A 38 -18.15 -13.77 6.87
C VAL A 38 -17.73 -12.34 7.20
N ASP A 39 -17.73 -12.02 8.48
CA ASP A 39 -17.26 -10.74 9.01
C ASP A 39 -16.56 -10.96 10.35
N THR A 40 -15.79 -9.97 10.82
CA THR A 40 -15.10 -10.06 12.12
C THR A 40 -15.17 -8.76 12.89
N GLU A 41 -15.43 -8.87 14.20
CA GLU A 41 -15.28 -7.73 15.10
C GLU A 41 -14.02 -7.87 15.96
N THR A 42 -13.32 -6.75 16.11
CA THR A 42 -11.97 -6.73 16.72
C THR A 42 -11.80 -5.55 17.66
N THR A 43 -10.77 -5.59 18.51
CA THR A 43 -10.44 -4.45 19.39
C THR A 43 -9.68 -3.31 18.69
N GLY A 44 -9.43 -3.41 17.39
CA GLY A 44 -8.73 -2.40 16.58
C GLY A 44 -8.24 -2.96 15.26
N PHE A 45 -7.34 -2.25 14.58
CA PHE A 45 -6.99 -2.54 13.19
C PHE A 45 -5.73 -3.41 13.01
N ASP A 46 -4.97 -3.64 14.06
CA ASP A 46 -3.71 -4.35 14.04
C ASP A 46 -3.88 -5.79 14.54
N PRO A 47 -3.77 -6.80 13.68
CA PRO A 47 -4.02 -8.19 14.07
C PRO A 47 -2.98 -8.77 15.05
N PHE A 48 -1.88 -8.05 15.33
CA PHE A 48 -0.85 -8.50 16.26
C PHE A 48 -1.03 -7.92 17.67
N ASN A 49 -1.56 -6.69 17.77
CA ASN A 49 -1.79 -6.01 19.05
C ASN A 49 -3.26 -6.05 19.49
N ASN A 50 -4.17 -6.26 18.53
CA ASN A 50 -5.60 -6.26 18.81
C ASN A 50 -6.17 -7.68 18.81
N ARG A 51 -7.25 -7.87 19.57
CA ARG A 51 -7.91 -9.15 19.70
C ARG A 51 -9.04 -9.29 18.69
N LEU A 52 -9.22 -10.49 18.16
CA LEU A 52 -10.44 -10.92 17.51
C LEU A 52 -11.49 -11.17 18.60
N LEU A 53 -12.64 -10.52 18.52
CA LEU A 53 -13.72 -10.61 19.50
C LEU A 53 -14.78 -11.58 19.05
N THR A 54 -15.30 -11.39 17.83
CA THR A 54 -16.32 -12.27 17.27
C THR A 54 -16.03 -12.59 15.81
N ILE A 55 -16.57 -13.73 15.37
CA ILE A 55 -16.67 -14.10 13.96
C ILE A 55 -18.16 -14.24 13.64
N GLN A 56 -18.61 -13.57 12.61
CA GLN A 56 -19.95 -13.71 12.06
C GLN A 56 -19.89 -14.60 10.83
N ILE A 57 -20.78 -15.60 10.76
CA ILE A 57 -20.89 -16.49 9.60
C ILE A 57 -22.36 -16.70 9.32
N GLY A 58 -22.78 -16.55 8.07
CA GLY A 58 -24.19 -16.80 7.73
C GLY A 58 -24.59 -16.38 6.34
N ASN A 59 -25.88 -16.36 6.14
CA ASN A 59 -26.55 -15.91 4.93
C ASN A 59 -27.81 -15.12 5.32
N ARG A 60 -28.72 -14.87 4.37
CA ARG A 60 -29.96 -14.14 4.62
C ARG A 60 -30.88 -14.80 5.67
N ASP A 61 -30.90 -16.13 5.73
CA ASP A 61 -31.84 -16.87 6.57
C ASP A 61 -31.34 -17.04 7.99
N VAL A 62 -30.03 -17.34 8.15
CA VAL A 62 -29.42 -17.57 9.46
C VAL A 62 -28.03 -16.93 9.57
N GLN A 63 -27.79 -16.28 10.69
CA GLN A 63 -26.52 -15.63 11.02
C GLN A 63 -26.00 -16.17 12.35
N TYR A 64 -24.79 -16.71 12.35
CA TYR A 64 -24.08 -17.15 13.55
C TYR A 64 -23.17 -16.04 14.04
N VAL A 65 -23.36 -15.60 15.27
CA VAL A 65 -22.44 -14.68 15.97
C VAL A 65 -21.67 -15.50 16.98
N ILE A 66 -20.38 -15.69 16.71
CA ILE A 66 -19.50 -16.57 17.47
C ILE A 66 -18.60 -15.72 18.35
N ASP A 67 -18.79 -15.80 19.67
CA ASP A 67 -17.82 -15.29 20.64
C ASP A 67 -16.52 -16.07 20.48
N PHE A 68 -15.49 -15.38 19.97
CA PHE A 68 -14.23 -16.03 19.66
C PHE A 68 -13.54 -16.64 20.89
N GLU A 69 -13.79 -16.09 22.07
CA GLU A 69 -13.27 -16.62 23.33
C GLU A 69 -13.73 -18.07 23.59
N CYS A 70 -14.93 -18.43 23.14
CA CYS A 70 -15.49 -19.78 23.34
C CYS A 70 -14.81 -20.85 22.50
N ILE A 71 -14.16 -20.45 21.37
CA ILE A 71 -13.59 -21.42 20.42
C ILE A 71 -12.07 -21.34 20.27
N ARG A 72 -11.44 -20.21 20.61
CA ARG A 72 -10.02 -19.95 20.30
C ARG A 72 -9.04 -20.98 20.87
N HIS A 73 -9.37 -21.62 21.99
CA HIS A 73 -8.54 -22.63 22.64
C HIS A 73 -8.92 -24.08 22.26
N ARG A 74 -10.00 -24.26 21.53
CA ARG A 74 -10.50 -25.55 21.08
C ARG A 74 -9.93 -25.91 19.71
N LYS A 75 -8.77 -26.56 19.69
CA LYS A 75 -8.06 -26.92 18.45
C LYS A 75 -8.92 -27.72 17.48
N ASP A 76 -9.72 -28.67 17.99
CA ASP A 76 -10.66 -29.47 17.22
C ASP A 76 -11.67 -28.61 16.46
N VAL A 77 -12.29 -27.65 17.15
CA VAL A 77 -13.25 -26.70 16.59
C VAL A 77 -12.60 -25.81 15.54
N MET A 78 -11.42 -25.24 15.87
CA MET A 78 -10.69 -24.38 14.95
C MET A 78 -10.29 -25.09 13.65
N ILE A 79 -9.85 -26.34 13.73
CA ILE A 79 -9.51 -27.15 12.54
C ILE A 79 -10.76 -27.42 11.70
N ARG A 80 -11.88 -27.79 12.32
CA ARG A 80 -13.13 -28.05 11.62
C ARG A 80 -13.68 -26.79 10.97
N LEU A 81 -13.73 -25.68 11.71
CA LEU A 81 -14.16 -24.38 11.17
C LEU A 81 -13.30 -23.94 9.98
N ASN A 82 -11.95 -24.04 10.11
CA ASN A 82 -11.06 -23.75 9.00
C ASN A 82 -11.36 -24.61 7.77
N ARG A 83 -11.60 -25.91 7.95
CA ARG A 83 -11.93 -26.82 6.84
C ARG A 83 -13.24 -26.42 6.17
N ILE A 84 -14.27 -26.13 6.93
CA ILE A 84 -15.57 -25.68 6.41
C ILE A 84 -15.38 -24.41 5.56
N LEU A 85 -14.69 -23.40 6.09
CA LEU A 85 -14.44 -22.14 5.36
C LEU A 85 -13.47 -22.29 4.18
N GLN A 86 -12.68 -23.37 4.11
CA GLN A 86 -11.88 -23.70 2.94
C GLN A 86 -12.72 -24.29 1.80
N ASP A 87 -13.76 -25.05 2.16
CA ASP A 87 -14.62 -25.74 1.20
C ASP A 87 -15.77 -24.84 0.69
N SER A 88 -16.18 -23.83 1.47
CA SER A 88 -17.22 -22.86 1.12
C SER A 88 -16.66 -21.65 0.33
N LEU A 89 -17.55 -20.99 -0.43
CA LEU A 89 -17.32 -19.63 -0.92
C LEU A 89 -17.60 -18.62 0.21
N CYS A 90 -16.56 -17.99 0.70
CA CYS A 90 -16.64 -16.99 1.77
C CYS A 90 -16.77 -15.58 1.18
N ILE A 91 -17.87 -14.90 1.47
CA ILE A 91 -18.13 -13.53 1.02
C ILE A 91 -17.83 -12.57 2.16
N PHE A 92 -17.03 -11.56 1.89
CA PHE A 92 -16.64 -10.51 2.83
C PHE A 92 -16.98 -9.13 2.26
N HIS A 93 -17.09 -8.15 3.15
CA HIS A 93 -16.97 -6.75 2.76
C HIS A 93 -15.67 -6.17 3.28
N ASN A 94 -14.72 -5.82 2.39
CA ASN A 94 -13.33 -5.47 2.72
C ASN A 94 -12.50 -6.64 3.30
N ALA A 95 -12.58 -7.78 2.64
CA ALA A 95 -12.00 -9.08 3.00
C ALA A 95 -10.57 -9.03 3.56
N LYS A 96 -9.73 -8.11 3.09
CA LYS A 96 -8.34 -8.00 3.53
C LYS A 96 -8.22 -7.79 5.04
N PHE A 97 -9.11 -6.99 5.63
CA PHE A 97 -9.14 -6.75 7.06
C PHE A 97 -9.41 -8.05 7.83
N ASP A 98 -10.49 -8.73 7.52
CA ASP A 98 -10.92 -9.94 8.21
C ASP A 98 -9.91 -11.08 8.03
N LEU A 99 -9.43 -11.27 6.81
CA LEU A 99 -8.45 -12.30 6.49
C LEU A 99 -7.15 -12.14 7.29
N ARG A 100 -6.70 -10.92 7.57
CA ARG A 100 -5.51 -10.70 8.39
C ARG A 100 -5.69 -11.22 9.82
N PHE A 101 -6.84 -11.00 10.44
CA PHE A 101 -7.16 -11.53 11.75
C PHE A 101 -7.37 -13.04 11.72
N LEU A 102 -8.15 -13.54 10.78
CA LEU A 102 -8.41 -14.98 10.63
C LEU A 102 -7.12 -15.79 10.42
N TYR A 103 -6.20 -15.30 9.58
CA TYR A 103 -4.89 -15.95 9.34
C TYR A 103 -4.05 -16.07 10.60
N ARG A 104 -4.12 -15.11 11.51
CA ARG A 104 -3.42 -15.17 12.81
C ARG A 104 -3.89 -16.33 13.68
N HIS A 105 -5.10 -16.80 13.45
CA HIS A 105 -5.72 -17.88 14.20
C HIS A 105 -5.79 -19.20 13.40
N GLY A 106 -5.12 -19.28 12.25
CA GLY A 106 -5.06 -20.50 11.43
C GLY A 106 -6.32 -20.76 10.62
N ILE A 107 -7.22 -19.79 10.49
CA ILE A 107 -8.40 -19.84 9.61
C ILE A 107 -8.03 -19.20 8.27
N VAL A 108 -7.98 -20.03 7.21
CA VAL A 108 -7.47 -19.64 5.89
C VAL A 108 -8.47 -20.02 4.80
N PRO A 109 -9.52 -19.21 4.55
CA PRO A 109 -10.48 -19.44 3.48
C PRO A 109 -9.79 -19.50 2.11
N LYS A 110 -10.19 -20.45 1.26
CA LYS A 110 -9.61 -20.65 -0.08
C LYS A 110 -10.38 -19.94 -1.16
N ASN A 111 -11.68 -19.93 -1.07
CA ASN A 111 -12.57 -19.31 -2.03
C ASN A 111 -13.14 -18.04 -1.39
N VAL A 112 -12.75 -16.89 -1.90
CA VAL A 112 -13.12 -15.59 -1.33
C VAL A 112 -13.75 -14.71 -2.40
N TYR A 113 -14.84 -14.06 -2.06
CA TYR A 113 -15.39 -12.92 -2.78
C TYR A 113 -15.45 -11.71 -1.87
N CYS A 114 -15.02 -10.56 -2.36
CA CYS A 114 -15.03 -9.31 -1.63
C CYS A 114 -15.97 -8.30 -2.31
N THR A 115 -17.11 -8.00 -1.68
CA THR A 115 -18.09 -7.07 -2.23
C THR A 115 -17.55 -5.64 -2.37
N TYR A 116 -16.61 -5.24 -1.52
CA TYR A 116 -15.88 -3.97 -1.65
C TYR A 116 -15.05 -3.92 -2.95
N LEU A 117 -14.27 -4.98 -3.25
CA LEU A 117 -13.51 -5.06 -4.50
C LEU A 117 -14.42 -5.18 -5.72
N GLY A 118 -15.50 -5.95 -5.59
CA GLY A 118 -16.54 -6.04 -6.64
C GLY A 118 -17.07 -4.65 -7.03
N GLU A 119 -17.37 -3.81 -6.03
CA GLU A 119 -17.85 -2.45 -6.26
C GLU A 119 -16.77 -1.55 -6.86
N MET A 120 -15.53 -1.63 -6.35
CA MET A 120 -14.41 -0.87 -6.89
C MET A 120 -14.12 -1.18 -8.36
N ILE A 121 -14.24 -2.45 -8.78
CA ILE A 121 -14.03 -2.86 -10.18
C ILE A 121 -15.11 -2.27 -11.08
N ILE A 122 -16.37 -2.25 -10.65
CA ILE A 122 -17.48 -1.67 -11.41
C ILE A 122 -17.26 -0.17 -11.67
N HIS A 123 -16.66 0.52 -10.70
CA HIS A 123 -16.46 1.98 -10.75
C HIS A 123 -15.04 2.40 -11.09
N GLN A 124 -14.19 1.48 -11.52
CA GLN A 124 -12.79 1.79 -11.86
C GLN A 124 -12.72 2.86 -12.96
N GLY A 125 -11.92 3.89 -12.72
CA GLY A 125 -11.75 5.03 -13.65
C GLY A 125 -12.82 6.13 -13.53
N LEU A 126 -13.87 5.93 -12.74
CA LEU A 126 -14.87 6.96 -12.47
C LEU A 126 -14.47 7.84 -11.28
N PRO A 127 -14.97 9.08 -11.19
CA PRO A 127 -14.76 9.92 -10.02
C PRO A 127 -15.20 9.22 -8.73
N TYR A 128 -14.42 9.40 -7.66
CA TYR A 128 -14.74 8.83 -6.37
C TYR A 128 -15.93 9.55 -5.71
N GLU A 129 -16.89 8.78 -5.25
CA GLU A 129 -18.01 9.26 -4.44
C GLU A 129 -17.88 8.69 -3.02
N LYS A 130 -17.91 9.56 -2.03
CA LYS A 130 -17.74 9.18 -0.62
C LYS A 130 -18.84 8.21 -0.16
N GLY A 131 -18.45 7.06 0.35
CA GLY A 131 -19.36 6.05 0.92
C GLY A 131 -19.98 5.09 -0.09
N ARG A 132 -19.79 5.30 -1.41
CA ARG A 132 -20.30 4.43 -2.47
C ARG A 132 -19.91 2.96 -2.28
N ASP A 133 -18.65 2.73 -1.91
CA ASP A 133 -18.03 1.41 -1.72
C ASP A 133 -18.11 0.87 -0.28
N SER A 134 -18.81 1.57 0.63
CA SER A 134 -19.09 1.07 1.98
C SER A 134 -20.20 0.01 1.96
N LEU A 135 -20.22 -0.93 2.92
CA LEU A 135 -21.26 -1.95 3.02
C LEU A 135 -22.68 -1.34 2.99
N GLN A 136 -22.90 -0.27 3.73
CA GLN A 136 -24.17 0.47 3.68
C GLN A 136 -24.46 1.04 2.29
N GLY A 137 -23.45 1.63 1.61
CA GLY A 137 -23.63 2.18 0.26
C GLY A 137 -23.99 1.12 -0.75
N VAL A 138 -23.31 -0.04 -0.73
CA VAL A 138 -23.63 -1.17 -1.64
C VAL A 138 -24.96 -1.83 -1.30
N ALA A 139 -25.32 -2.01 -0.02
CA ALA A 139 -26.62 -2.56 0.39
C ALA A 139 -27.77 -1.64 -0.04
N MET A 140 -27.64 -0.33 0.17
CA MET A 140 -28.62 0.64 -0.28
C MET A 140 -28.76 0.65 -1.81
N LYS A 141 -27.64 0.59 -2.54
CA LYS A 141 -27.63 0.62 -4.01
C LYS A 141 -28.30 -0.59 -4.65
N TYR A 142 -28.02 -1.78 -4.14
CA TYR A 142 -28.46 -3.03 -4.78
C TYR A 142 -29.76 -3.60 -4.20
N LEU A 143 -30.02 -3.35 -2.92
CA LEU A 143 -31.09 -4.02 -2.20
C LEU A 143 -32.12 -3.06 -1.60
N ASP A 144 -31.87 -1.74 -1.64
CA ASP A 144 -32.67 -0.71 -0.93
C ASP A 144 -32.74 -0.97 0.59
N VAL A 145 -31.63 -1.51 1.17
CA VAL A 145 -31.53 -1.86 2.58
C VAL A 145 -30.62 -0.87 3.29
N TYR A 146 -31.13 -0.30 4.39
CA TYR A 146 -30.36 0.55 5.28
C TYR A 146 -29.67 -0.29 6.38
N ILE A 147 -28.35 -0.22 6.46
CA ILE A 147 -27.55 -0.84 7.52
C ILE A 147 -27.10 0.28 8.49
N ASP A 148 -27.62 0.25 9.72
CA ASP A 148 -27.26 1.22 10.75
C ASP A 148 -25.82 0.99 11.22
N LYS A 149 -25.04 2.07 11.34
CA LYS A 149 -23.64 2.05 11.80
C LYS A 149 -23.42 2.68 13.17
N GLU A 150 -24.44 3.14 13.85
CA GLU A 150 -24.30 3.85 15.11
C GLU A 150 -23.67 2.99 16.22
N VAL A 151 -23.83 1.67 16.14
CA VAL A 151 -23.31 0.69 17.11
C VAL A 151 -21.86 0.28 16.83
N ARG A 152 -21.31 0.66 15.66
CA ARG A 152 -19.95 0.28 15.26
C ARG A 152 -18.92 0.84 16.26
N GLY A 153 -18.14 -0.05 16.86
CA GLY A 153 -17.11 0.31 17.85
C GLY A 153 -17.56 0.21 19.30
N ASP A 154 -18.84 -0.02 19.56
CA ASP A 154 -19.36 -0.17 20.93
C ASP A 154 -19.05 -1.54 21.53
N ILE A 155 -18.74 -2.54 20.71
CA ILE A 155 -18.45 -3.91 21.16
C ILE A 155 -17.31 -3.99 22.20
N HIS A 156 -16.34 -3.06 22.12
CA HIS A 156 -15.23 -2.98 23.08
C HIS A 156 -15.68 -2.63 24.50
N TRP A 157 -16.72 -1.80 24.61
CA TRP A 157 -17.16 -1.23 25.85
C TRP A 157 -18.41 -1.94 26.39
N LYS A 158 -19.31 -2.32 25.47
CA LYS A 158 -20.59 -2.93 25.81
C LYS A 158 -20.54 -4.46 25.87
N GLY A 159 -19.52 -5.08 25.24
CA GLY A 159 -19.48 -6.53 25.08
C GLY A 159 -20.58 -7.05 24.14
N LEU A 160 -20.95 -8.31 24.28
CA LEU A 160 -22.00 -8.98 23.50
C LEU A 160 -23.39 -8.68 24.05
N VAL A 161 -23.81 -7.43 24.01
CA VAL A 161 -25.22 -7.05 24.31
C VAL A 161 -26.09 -7.29 23.05
N PRO A 162 -27.42 -7.44 23.22
CA PRO A 162 -28.33 -7.77 22.12
C PRO A 162 -28.22 -6.84 20.91
N GLU A 163 -28.03 -5.53 21.12
CA GLU A 163 -27.88 -4.55 20.03
C GLU A 163 -26.61 -4.80 19.22
N VAL A 164 -25.49 -5.12 19.88
CA VAL A 164 -24.21 -5.44 19.23
C VAL A 164 -24.31 -6.75 18.46
N ILE A 165 -25.00 -7.76 19.02
CA ILE A 165 -25.20 -9.05 18.35
C ILE A 165 -26.04 -8.87 17.08
N ARG A 166 -27.12 -8.08 17.13
CA ARG A 166 -27.94 -7.77 15.95
C ARG A 166 -27.17 -7.01 14.89
N TYR A 167 -26.37 -6.04 15.33
CA TYR A 167 -25.51 -5.29 14.43
C TYR A 167 -24.54 -6.23 13.70
N ALA A 168 -23.79 -7.02 14.45
CA ALA A 168 -22.81 -7.97 13.91
C ALA A 168 -23.47 -9.01 12.96
N ALA A 169 -24.66 -9.50 13.28
CA ALA A 169 -25.41 -10.42 12.42
C ALA A 169 -25.80 -9.78 11.07
N LYS A 170 -26.15 -8.48 11.07
CA LYS A 170 -26.54 -7.77 9.83
C LYS A 170 -25.38 -7.60 8.85
N ASP A 171 -24.13 -7.55 9.31
CA ASP A 171 -22.98 -7.36 8.45
C ASP A 171 -22.74 -8.56 7.49
N VAL A 172 -23.29 -9.74 7.82
CA VAL A 172 -23.23 -10.94 6.94
C VAL A 172 -24.54 -11.28 6.25
N GLU A 173 -25.68 -10.74 6.72
CA GLU A 173 -27.03 -11.09 6.26
C GLU A 173 -27.21 -10.91 4.73
N HIS A 174 -26.66 -9.82 4.17
CA HIS A 174 -26.92 -9.41 2.80
C HIS A 174 -25.74 -9.59 1.84
N LEU A 175 -24.63 -10.18 2.28
CA LEU A 175 -23.43 -10.26 1.46
C LEU A 175 -23.62 -11.10 0.20
N GLU A 176 -24.40 -12.18 0.27
CA GLU A 176 -24.69 -13.03 -0.89
C GLU A 176 -25.58 -12.31 -1.92
N ASP A 177 -26.62 -11.60 -1.47
CA ASP A 177 -27.48 -10.83 -2.36
C ASP A 177 -26.70 -9.72 -3.08
N ILE A 178 -25.81 -9.02 -2.37
CA ILE A 178 -24.90 -8.01 -2.95
C ILE A 178 -23.97 -8.65 -3.98
N MET A 179 -23.34 -9.79 -3.65
CA MET A 179 -22.48 -10.51 -4.58
C MET A 179 -23.22 -10.89 -5.85
N ASN A 180 -24.43 -11.40 -5.73
CA ASN A 180 -25.26 -11.81 -6.87
C ASN A 180 -25.58 -10.61 -7.78
N ALA A 181 -26.00 -9.49 -7.22
CA ALA A 181 -26.26 -8.25 -7.96
C ALA A 181 -24.99 -7.70 -8.66
N GLN A 182 -23.85 -7.72 -7.98
CA GLN A 182 -22.58 -7.32 -8.57
C GLN A 182 -22.14 -8.27 -9.70
N THR A 183 -22.36 -9.57 -9.53
CA THR A 183 -21.99 -10.60 -10.53
C THR A 183 -22.76 -10.43 -11.83
N GLU A 184 -24.01 -10.03 -11.79
CA GLU A 184 -24.80 -9.69 -13.00
C GLU A 184 -24.17 -8.51 -13.75
N ILE A 185 -23.74 -7.47 -13.04
CA ILE A 185 -23.08 -6.31 -13.66
C ILE A 185 -21.71 -6.71 -14.23
N HIS A 186 -20.94 -7.51 -13.49
CA HIS A 186 -19.65 -8.02 -13.97
C HIS A 186 -19.82 -8.87 -15.24
N ALA A 187 -20.86 -9.68 -15.31
CA ALA A 187 -21.19 -10.47 -16.51
C ALA A 187 -21.49 -9.57 -17.70
N LYS A 188 -22.35 -8.57 -17.51
CA LYS A 188 -22.76 -7.62 -18.55
C LYS A 188 -21.56 -6.86 -19.13
N HIS A 189 -20.56 -6.56 -18.33
CA HIS A 189 -19.37 -5.79 -18.73
C HIS A 189 -18.12 -6.64 -19.01
N GLY A 190 -18.21 -7.98 -18.96
CA GLY A 190 -17.09 -8.88 -19.25
C GLY A 190 -15.97 -8.84 -18.19
N LEU A 191 -16.28 -8.50 -16.94
CA LEU A 191 -15.30 -8.26 -15.87
C LEU A 191 -14.92 -9.52 -15.07
N HIS A 192 -15.41 -10.70 -15.43
CA HIS A 192 -15.19 -11.94 -14.66
C HIS A 192 -13.73 -12.26 -14.36
N LYS A 193 -12.86 -12.09 -15.36
CA LYS A 193 -11.42 -12.38 -15.19
C LYS A 193 -10.78 -11.45 -14.16
N THR A 194 -11.12 -10.17 -14.22
CA THR A 194 -10.63 -9.15 -13.29
C THR A 194 -11.12 -9.44 -11.88
N VAL A 195 -12.42 -9.66 -11.71
CA VAL A 195 -13.03 -9.99 -10.40
C VAL A 195 -12.40 -11.24 -9.81
N THR A 196 -12.21 -12.29 -10.59
CA THR A 196 -11.57 -13.53 -10.14
C THR A 196 -10.12 -13.28 -9.72
N LEU A 197 -9.36 -12.52 -10.50
CA LEU A 197 -7.97 -12.18 -10.19
C LEU A 197 -7.88 -11.42 -8.87
N GLU A 198 -8.66 -10.36 -8.72
CA GLU A 198 -8.60 -9.47 -7.56
C GLU A 198 -9.05 -10.18 -6.26
N ASN A 199 -10.07 -11.02 -6.33
CA ASN A 199 -10.50 -11.83 -5.19
C ASN A 199 -9.51 -12.93 -4.80
N ARG A 200 -8.75 -13.47 -5.74
CA ARG A 200 -7.63 -14.37 -5.43
C ARG A 200 -6.47 -13.59 -4.82
N PHE A 201 -6.22 -12.38 -5.30
CA PHE A 201 -5.10 -11.57 -4.91
C PHE A 201 -5.26 -10.93 -3.53
N VAL A 202 -6.46 -10.53 -3.11
CA VAL A 202 -6.69 -9.97 -1.77
C VAL A 202 -6.22 -10.92 -0.64
N ARG A 203 -6.34 -12.23 -0.85
CA ARG A 203 -5.84 -13.26 0.07
C ARG A 203 -4.32 -13.22 0.21
N VAL A 204 -3.63 -13.05 -0.93
CA VAL A 204 -2.17 -12.92 -0.98
C VAL A 204 -1.73 -11.64 -0.29
N LEU A 205 -2.42 -10.53 -0.54
CA LEU A 205 -2.11 -9.25 0.11
C LEU A 205 -2.28 -9.32 1.64
N ALA A 206 -3.37 -9.92 2.12
CA ALA A 206 -3.58 -10.14 3.55
C ALA A 206 -2.44 -10.96 4.18
N TYR A 207 -1.95 -11.98 3.46
CA TYR A 207 -0.81 -12.78 3.90
C TYR A 207 0.49 -11.97 3.91
N ILE A 208 0.80 -11.24 2.85
CA ILE A 208 2.01 -10.40 2.74
C ILE A 208 2.03 -9.33 3.83
N GLU A 209 0.90 -8.66 4.09
CA GLU A 209 0.79 -7.66 5.15
C GLU A 209 1.05 -8.26 6.54
N ASN A 210 0.62 -9.49 6.78
CA ASN A 210 0.89 -10.20 8.02
C ASN A 210 2.33 -10.71 8.11
N CYS A 211 2.97 -11.07 6.99
CA CYS A 211 4.37 -11.49 6.99
C CYS A 211 5.30 -10.35 7.40
N GLY A 212 5.07 -9.15 6.86
CA GLY A 212 5.97 -8.03 7.07
C GLY A 212 7.39 -8.29 6.53
N MET A 213 8.30 -7.35 6.80
CA MET A 213 9.66 -7.36 6.32
C MET A 213 10.64 -7.19 7.49
N ARG A 214 11.65 -8.05 7.59
CA ARG A 214 12.64 -8.00 8.65
C ARG A 214 13.74 -7.01 8.31
N LEU A 215 14.09 -6.15 9.29
CA LEU A 215 15.15 -5.17 9.19
C LEU A 215 16.31 -5.55 10.12
N ASP A 216 17.54 -5.50 9.61
CA ASP A 216 18.76 -5.58 10.40
C ASP A 216 18.98 -4.23 11.09
N LEU A 217 18.49 -4.10 12.32
CA LEU A 217 18.51 -2.83 13.05
C LEU A 217 19.93 -2.27 13.28
N PRO A 218 20.95 -3.05 13.68
CA PRO A 218 22.32 -2.55 13.79
C PRO A 218 22.84 -1.95 12.49
N ARG A 219 22.71 -2.67 11.38
CA ARG A 219 23.14 -2.22 10.06
C ARG A 219 22.34 -1.01 9.58
N TRP A 220 21.04 -0.97 9.90
CA TRP A 220 20.19 0.18 9.58
C TRP A 220 20.62 1.44 10.33
N GLU A 221 20.98 1.33 11.60
CA GLU A 221 21.48 2.44 12.40
C GLU A 221 22.82 2.97 11.85
N GLU A 222 23.76 2.09 11.49
CA GLU A 222 25.01 2.48 10.83
C GLU A 222 24.75 3.26 9.54
N LYS A 223 23.80 2.78 8.70
CA LYS A 223 23.38 3.46 7.47
C LYS A 223 22.77 4.83 7.77
N CYS A 224 21.88 4.94 8.77
CA CYS A 224 21.28 6.23 9.15
C CYS A 224 22.33 7.24 9.60
N LEU A 225 23.27 6.82 10.43
CA LEU A 225 24.37 7.69 10.88
C LEU A 225 25.27 8.15 9.72
N ALA A 226 25.53 7.27 8.75
CA ALA A 226 26.30 7.62 7.56
C ALA A 226 25.57 8.65 6.71
N ASP A 227 24.28 8.45 6.45
CA ASP A 227 23.44 9.36 5.67
C ASP A 227 23.29 10.74 6.33
N GLU A 228 23.11 10.77 7.65
CA GLU A 228 23.04 12.01 8.43
C GLU A 228 24.35 12.81 8.34
N LYS A 229 25.51 12.14 8.40
CA LYS A 229 26.82 12.79 8.22
C LYS A 229 26.98 13.39 6.82
N VAL A 230 26.55 12.68 5.79
CA VAL A 230 26.57 13.18 4.40
C VAL A 230 25.67 14.42 4.28
N LEU A 231 24.45 14.36 4.85
CA LEU A 231 23.53 15.49 4.83
C LEU A 231 24.12 16.72 5.52
N GLN A 232 24.73 16.56 6.69
CA GLN A 232 25.41 17.65 7.42
C GLN A 232 26.58 18.22 6.61
N ALA A 233 27.35 17.35 5.96
CA ALA A 233 28.47 17.81 5.10
C ALA A 233 27.99 18.62 3.91
N LEU A 234 26.90 18.21 3.25
CA LEU A 234 26.28 18.95 2.12
C LEU A 234 25.69 20.27 2.60
N GLN A 235 25.03 20.31 3.74
CA GLN A 235 24.55 21.54 4.34
C GLN A 235 25.70 22.52 4.62
N LYS A 236 26.79 22.02 5.22
CA LYS A 236 27.98 22.85 5.46
C LYS A 236 28.58 23.39 4.17
N GLN A 237 28.66 22.59 3.11
CA GLN A 237 29.15 23.06 1.81
C GLN A 237 28.27 24.17 1.21
N LEU A 238 26.93 24.07 1.35
CA LEU A 238 25.98 25.12 0.96
C LEU A 238 26.24 26.41 1.76
N ASP A 239 26.38 26.29 3.07
CA ASP A 239 26.67 27.42 3.96
C ASP A 239 28.03 28.06 3.65
N ASP A 240 29.05 27.25 3.37
CA ASP A 240 30.39 27.74 2.98
C ASP A 240 30.36 28.43 1.62
N ALA A 241 29.55 27.95 0.66
CA ALA A 241 29.36 28.64 -0.62
C ALA A 241 28.74 30.03 -0.45
N ILE A 242 27.82 30.22 0.52
CA ILE A 242 27.29 31.55 0.87
C ILE A 242 28.38 32.42 1.49
N ARG A 243 29.19 31.88 2.40
CA ARG A 243 30.26 32.64 3.08
C ARG A 243 31.36 33.12 2.14
N GLN A 244 31.69 32.31 1.12
CA GLN A 244 32.76 32.61 0.16
C GLN A 244 32.35 33.64 -0.92
N ASP A 245 31.06 33.82 -1.17
CA ASP A 245 30.55 34.81 -2.13
C ASP A 245 30.27 36.14 -1.41
N PRO A 246 30.98 37.25 -1.73
CA PRO A 246 30.81 38.52 -1.05
C PRO A 246 29.41 39.11 -1.16
N GLY A 247 28.71 38.89 -2.29
CA GLY A 247 27.35 39.39 -2.53
C GLY A 247 26.32 38.63 -1.72
N LEU A 248 26.47 37.27 -1.67
CA LEU A 248 25.59 36.40 -0.92
C LEU A 248 25.82 36.51 0.59
N SER A 249 27.07 36.58 1.03
CA SER A 249 27.40 36.73 2.44
C SER A 249 26.84 38.03 3.03
N GLN A 250 26.93 39.13 2.30
CA GLN A 250 26.33 40.40 2.73
C GLN A 250 24.81 40.33 2.94
N LYS A 251 24.13 39.48 2.15
CA LYS A 251 22.68 39.38 2.13
C LYS A 251 22.12 38.32 3.05
N TYR A 252 22.83 37.18 3.20
CA TYR A 252 22.31 35.99 3.81
C TYR A 252 23.06 35.50 5.07
N MET A 253 24.08 36.24 5.54
CA MET A 253 24.70 36.01 6.84
C MET A 253 24.04 36.86 7.92
N ASP A 254 23.89 36.26 9.12
CA ASP A 254 23.46 37.01 10.30
C ASP A 254 24.54 38.04 10.70
N ARG A 255 24.10 39.29 10.87
CA ARG A 255 25.00 40.36 11.29
C ARG A 255 25.17 40.45 12.80
N GLN A 256 24.42 39.71 13.60
CA GLN A 256 24.63 39.66 15.02
C GLN A 256 25.95 38.94 15.31
N LEU A 257 26.90 39.63 15.85
CA LEU A 257 28.11 39.06 16.39
C LEU A 257 27.70 38.12 17.52
N ASP A 258 28.04 36.84 17.40
CA ASP A 258 27.92 35.93 18.51
C ASP A 258 28.89 36.39 19.62
N LEU A 259 28.35 36.78 20.78
CA LEU A 259 29.10 37.23 21.97
C LEU A 259 30.10 36.19 22.45
N PHE A 260 30.00 34.96 21.98
CA PHE A 260 30.86 33.81 22.37
C PHE A 260 31.83 33.35 21.27
N GLY A 261 31.96 34.09 20.15
CA GLY A 261 32.93 33.81 19.10
C GLY A 261 32.60 32.64 18.18
N GLY A 262 31.30 32.29 18.07
CA GLY A 262 30.80 31.26 17.13
C GLY A 262 30.82 31.76 15.67
N GLU A 263 30.76 30.80 14.72
CA GLU A 263 30.61 31.12 13.31
C GLU A 263 29.25 31.81 13.08
N GLN A 264 29.23 32.88 12.27
CA GLN A 264 28.00 33.56 11.91
C GLN A 264 27.04 32.60 11.19
N SER A 265 25.80 32.56 11.65
CA SER A 265 24.75 31.68 11.07
C SER A 265 24.30 32.17 9.70
N ILE A 266 23.93 31.22 8.85
CA ILE A 266 23.31 31.51 7.56
C ILE A 266 21.80 31.63 7.76
N LEU A 267 21.20 32.69 7.18
CA LEU A 267 19.79 33.01 7.32
C LEU A 267 18.87 32.16 6.41
N ILE A 268 19.42 31.20 5.69
CA ILE A 268 18.68 30.34 4.77
C ILE A 268 18.51 28.96 5.44
N ASN A 269 17.27 28.56 5.60
CA ASN A 269 16.95 27.15 5.87
C ASN A 269 16.79 26.41 4.54
N TRP A 270 17.79 25.60 4.17
CA TRP A 270 17.81 24.82 2.92
C TRP A 270 16.71 23.78 2.82
N SER A 271 16.12 23.37 3.94
CA SER A 271 14.95 22.50 3.97
C SER A 271 13.62 23.22 3.66
N SER A 272 13.61 24.56 3.69
CA SER A 272 12.42 25.37 3.47
C SER A 272 12.24 25.74 1.98
N PRO A 273 11.27 25.15 1.23
CA PRO A 273 11.06 25.49 -0.18
C PRO A 273 10.81 26.98 -0.39
N THR A 274 10.06 27.62 0.51
CA THR A 274 9.73 29.05 0.41
C THR A 274 10.97 29.95 0.50
N GLN A 275 11.91 29.61 1.39
CA GLN A 275 13.15 30.37 1.51
C GLN A 275 14.09 30.11 0.32
N CYS A 276 14.17 28.85 -0.12
CA CYS A 276 14.98 28.47 -1.28
C CYS A 276 14.45 29.11 -2.58
N VAL A 277 13.12 29.23 -2.78
CA VAL A 277 12.53 29.96 -3.90
C VAL A 277 13.00 31.43 -3.90
N LYS A 278 12.94 32.10 -2.75
CA LYS A 278 13.41 33.51 -2.65
C LYS A 278 14.89 33.61 -2.95
N PHE A 279 15.69 32.68 -2.45
CA PHE A 279 17.12 32.63 -2.68
C PHE A 279 17.44 32.45 -4.19
N PHE A 280 16.91 31.41 -4.83
CA PHE A 280 17.21 31.15 -6.23
C PHE A 280 16.66 32.23 -7.19
N LYS A 281 15.51 32.82 -6.88
CA LYS A 281 15.04 34.01 -7.61
C LYS A 281 16.02 35.19 -7.52
N SER A 282 16.64 35.37 -6.37
CA SER A 282 17.65 36.43 -6.20
C SER A 282 18.93 36.20 -6.99
N LEU A 283 19.17 34.97 -7.45
CA LEU A 283 20.24 34.63 -8.40
C LEU A 283 19.80 34.74 -9.87
N GLY A 284 18.56 35.17 -10.15
CA GLY A 284 18.02 35.37 -11.50
C GLY A 284 17.50 34.11 -12.18
N LEU A 285 17.25 33.00 -11.42
CA LEU A 285 16.70 31.76 -11.99
C LEU A 285 15.20 31.89 -12.26
N ASP A 286 14.77 31.28 -13.36
CA ASP A 286 13.34 31.03 -13.62
C ASP A 286 12.87 29.78 -12.88
N LEU A 287 12.00 29.98 -11.91
CA LEU A 287 11.46 28.90 -11.07
C LEU A 287 10.02 28.53 -11.44
N SER A 288 9.51 29.03 -12.55
CA SER A 288 8.13 28.85 -12.98
C SER A 288 7.84 27.39 -13.32
N MET A 289 6.84 26.79 -12.69
CA MET A 289 6.36 25.45 -12.97
C MET A 289 4.83 25.44 -12.98
N LYS A 290 4.26 24.75 -13.98
CA LYS A 290 2.81 24.53 -14.02
C LYS A 290 2.42 23.47 -13.00
N ASP A 291 1.51 23.82 -12.10
CA ASP A 291 0.92 22.87 -11.16
C ASP A 291 0.08 21.84 -11.92
N LYS A 292 0.24 20.56 -11.60
CA LYS A 292 -0.44 19.49 -12.31
C LYS A 292 -1.91 19.34 -11.96
N GLU A 293 -2.30 19.77 -10.75
CA GLU A 293 -3.67 19.63 -10.25
C GLU A 293 -4.51 20.86 -10.60
N THR A 294 -3.96 22.06 -10.35
CA THR A 294 -4.67 23.30 -10.58
C THR A 294 -4.46 23.88 -11.97
N GLY A 295 -3.38 23.51 -12.65
CA GLY A 295 -2.97 24.09 -13.93
C GLY A 295 -2.35 25.49 -13.83
N GLU A 296 -2.26 26.06 -12.64
CA GLU A 296 -1.71 27.38 -12.38
C GLU A 296 -0.17 27.37 -12.36
N MET A 297 0.42 28.53 -12.69
CA MET A 297 1.86 28.72 -12.58
C MET A 297 2.25 29.01 -11.14
N LYS A 298 3.20 28.22 -10.62
CA LYS A 298 3.80 28.41 -9.30
C LYS A 298 5.31 28.33 -9.36
N ASP A 299 5.98 28.97 -8.39
CA ASP A 299 7.43 28.83 -8.23
C ASP A 299 7.79 27.51 -7.54
N SER A 300 8.81 26.82 -8.05
CA SER A 300 9.29 25.56 -7.50
C SER A 300 10.81 25.46 -7.56
N VAL A 301 11.38 24.85 -6.52
CA VAL A 301 12.79 24.44 -6.46
C VAL A 301 12.98 22.93 -6.68
N ASP A 302 12.01 22.29 -7.29
CA ASP A 302 12.09 20.88 -7.65
C ASP A 302 13.22 20.62 -8.64
N ALA A 303 13.80 19.43 -8.60
CA ALA A 303 14.88 19.03 -9.49
C ALA A 303 14.54 19.24 -10.98
N LYS A 304 13.27 19.06 -11.39
CA LYS A 304 12.81 19.29 -12.77
C LYS A 304 12.99 20.74 -13.24
N VAL A 305 12.92 21.70 -12.30
CA VAL A 305 13.08 23.13 -12.60
C VAL A 305 14.54 23.54 -12.51
N LEU A 306 15.26 23.04 -11.52
CA LEU A 306 16.65 23.45 -11.27
C LEU A 306 17.68 22.72 -12.13
N LEU A 307 17.46 21.44 -12.46
CA LEU A 307 18.43 20.61 -13.22
C LEU A 307 18.78 21.20 -14.60
N PRO A 308 17.85 21.72 -15.40
CA PRO A 308 18.19 22.36 -16.68
C PRO A 308 19.03 23.64 -16.52
N GLN A 309 18.97 24.28 -15.36
CA GLN A 309 19.65 25.53 -15.02
C GLN A 309 20.91 25.32 -14.16
N GLN A 310 21.33 24.06 -13.91
CA GLN A 310 22.46 23.74 -13.04
C GLN A 310 23.80 24.39 -13.44
N HIS A 311 23.94 24.75 -14.72
CA HIS A 311 25.13 25.39 -15.27
C HIS A 311 25.22 26.88 -14.96
N LEU A 312 24.12 27.51 -14.50
CA LEU A 312 24.06 28.96 -14.25
C LEU A 312 24.73 29.38 -12.94
N HIS A 313 24.75 28.51 -11.92
CA HIS A 313 25.38 28.79 -10.65
C HIS A 313 25.85 27.51 -9.94
N PRO A 314 27.08 27.45 -9.38
CA PRO A 314 27.64 26.23 -8.78
C PRO A 314 26.88 25.74 -7.53
N ILE A 315 26.10 26.60 -6.88
CA ILE A 315 25.28 26.21 -5.72
C ILE A 315 24.08 25.31 -6.11
N ILE A 316 23.66 25.32 -7.37
CA ILE A 316 22.48 24.57 -7.82
C ILE A 316 22.71 23.06 -7.73
N PRO A 317 23.76 22.47 -8.34
CA PRO A 317 24.02 21.04 -8.19
C PRO A 317 24.22 20.65 -6.72
N LEU A 318 24.90 21.47 -5.91
CA LEU A 318 25.09 21.22 -4.49
C LEU A 318 23.75 21.22 -3.72
N TYR A 319 22.83 22.11 -4.04
CA TYR A 319 21.49 22.10 -3.47
C TYR A 319 20.68 20.87 -3.90
N LEU A 320 20.79 20.44 -5.15
CA LEU A 320 20.13 19.22 -5.64
C LEU A 320 20.64 17.98 -4.91
N ASP A 321 21.94 17.89 -4.67
CA ASP A 321 22.56 16.79 -3.89
C ASP A 321 22.07 16.82 -2.43
N PHE A 322 22.03 18.02 -1.81
CA PHE A 322 21.46 18.20 -0.47
C PHE A 322 20.00 17.73 -0.41
N LYS A 323 19.16 18.15 -1.37
CA LYS A 323 17.73 17.72 -1.41
C LYS A 323 17.57 16.22 -1.65
N GLY A 324 18.43 15.63 -2.46
CA GLY A 324 18.49 14.18 -2.66
C GLY A 324 18.80 13.44 -1.36
N GLN A 325 19.82 13.90 -0.64
CA GLN A 325 20.22 13.32 0.64
C GLN A 325 19.19 13.58 1.75
N GLU A 326 18.60 14.77 1.81
CA GLU A 326 17.51 15.10 2.74
C GLU A 326 16.32 14.16 2.56
N LYS A 327 15.95 13.88 1.31
CA LYS A 327 14.92 12.88 1.00
C LYS A 327 15.32 11.48 1.47
N THR A 328 16.57 11.10 1.32
CA THR A 328 17.08 9.80 1.78
C THR A 328 16.96 9.69 3.31
N VAL A 329 17.42 10.68 4.05
CA VAL A 329 17.34 10.71 5.52
C VAL A 329 15.91 10.77 6.02
N SER A 330 15.05 11.57 5.39
CA SER A 330 13.66 11.74 5.84
C SER A 330 12.76 10.55 5.48
N THR A 331 12.97 9.93 4.31
CA THR A 331 12.12 8.84 3.81
C THR A 331 12.63 7.46 4.21
N TYR A 332 13.96 7.28 4.23
CA TYR A 332 14.64 6.00 4.48
C TYR A 332 15.58 6.07 5.67
N GLY A 333 15.22 6.85 6.69
CA GLY A 333 15.98 7.05 7.89
C GLY A 333 15.42 6.33 9.11
N ARG A 334 15.54 6.96 10.28
CA ARG A 334 15.11 6.40 11.58
C ARG A 334 13.62 6.09 11.67
N ASN A 335 12.78 6.77 10.89
CA ASN A 335 11.35 6.49 10.79
C ASN A 335 11.03 5.03 10.42
N TRP A 336 11.97 4.28 9.82
CA TRP A 336 11.81 2.86 9.55
C TRP A 336 12.03 2.02 10.80
N SER A 337 13.14 2.27 11.53
CA SER A 337 13.40 1.59 12.79
C SER A 337 12.30 1.84 13.83
N ASP A 338 11.75 3.06 13.86
CA ASP A 338 10.68 3.45 14.78
C ASP A 338 9.34 2.73 14.46
N GLN A 339 9.16 2.26 13.22
CA GLN A 339 7.98 1.50 12.79
C GLN A 339 8.15 -0.02 12.89
N VAL A 340 9.28 -0.51 13.40
CA VAL A 340 9.42 -1.95 13.65
C VAL A 340 8.42 -2.36 14.73
N HIS A 341 7.53 -3.26 14.36
CA HIS A 341 6.43 -3.68 15.18
C HIS A 341 6.90 -4.46 16.42
N PRO A 342 6.51 -4.07 17.64
CA PRO A 342 7.08 -4.61 18.89
C PRO A 342 6.81 -6.10 19.10
N VAL A 343 5.70 -6.64 18.57
CA VAL A 343 5.34 -8.06 18.71
C VAL A 343 6.01 -8.92 17.65
N THR A 344 6.11 -8.44 16.41
CA THR A 344 6.64 -9.25 15.29
C THR A 344 8.12 -9.02 15.03
N GLY A 345 8.70 -7.91 15.49
CA GLY A 345 10.05 -7.49 15.13
C GLY A 345 10.22 -7.14 13.65
N ARG A 346 9.13 -6.81 12.96
CA ARG A 346 9.09 -6.60 11.51
C ARG A 346 8.44 -5.28 11.15
N LEU A 347 8.77 -4.79 9.98
CA LEU A 347 8.06 -3.69 9.34
C LEU A 347 6.81 -4.22 8.66
N HIS A 348 5.68 -3.59 8.90
CA HIS A 348 4.42 -3.88 8.23
C HIS A 348 3.96 -2.66 7.44
N THR A 349 3.38 -2.90 6.28
CA THR A 349 2.76 -1.87 5.45
C THR A 349 1.32 -2.25 5.15
N SER A 350 0.56 -1.36 4.56
CA SER A 350 -0.75 -1.66 3.99
C SER A 350 -0.69 -1.50 2.47
N PHE A 351 -1.25 -2.45 1.74
CA PHE A 351 -1.38 -2.37 0.29
C PHE A 351 -2.79 -1.90 -0.08
N ARG A 352 -2.86 -0.86 -0.90
CA ARG A 352 -4.11 -0.50 -1.57
C ARG A 352 -4.16 -1.24 -2.89
N GLN A 353 -5.12 -2.14 -3.01
CA GLN A 353 -5.46 -2.84 -4.24
C GLN A 353 -6.30 -1.92 -5.13
N LEU A 354 -6.12 -1.99 -6.43
CA LEU A 354 -6.88 -1.23 -7.43
C LEU A 354 -6.73 0.31 -7.31
N LEU A 355 -5.59 0.83 -7.77
CA LEU A 355 -5.48 2.24 -8.13
C LEU A 355 -6.17 2.50 -9.47
N ASN A 356 -6.41 3.76 -9.83
CA ASN A 356 -7.01 4.15 -11.11
C ASN A 356 -6.27 3.57 -12.34
N THR A 357 -5.00 3.22 -12.20
CA THR A 357 -4.18 2.56 -13.22
C THR A 357 -4.24 1.02 -13.16
N GLY A 358 -4.99 0.42 -12.24
CA GLY A 358 -4.97 -1.01 -11.95
C GLY A 358 -3.75 -1.49 -11.16
N ARG A 359 -2.79 -0.62 -10.84
CA ARG A 359 -1.60 -0.98 -10.04
C ARG A 359 -1.90 -1.01 -8.55
N LEU A 360 -1.00 -1.64 -7.78
CA LEU A 360 -0.96 -1.55 -6.33
C LEU A 360 -0.30 -0.25 -5.87
N SER A 361 -0.67 0.21 -4.68
CA SER A 361 0.19 1.08 -3.88
C SER A 361 0.47 0.46 -2.52
N SER A 362 1.59 0.84 -1.93
CA SER A 362 1.99 0.44 -0.59
C SER A 362 2.18 1.67 0.28
N GLY A 363 1.96 1.55 1.56
CA GLY A 363 2.02 2.66 2.51
C GLY A 363 0.63 3.15 2.89
N GLY A 364 0.46 4.45 2.99
CA GLY A 364 -0.78 5.07 3.49
C GLY A 364 -0.64 5.49 4.95
N LYS A 365 -1.75 5.78 5.59
CA LYS A 365 -1.78 6.21 6.99
C LYS A 365 -2.41 5.12 7.85
N ALA A 366 -1.78 4.79 8.96
CA ALA A 366 -2.32 3.91 9.99
C ALA A 366 -2.61 4.69 11.27
N GLY A 367 -3.63 4.26 12.02
CA GLY A 367 -4.08 4.95 13.24
C GLY A 367 -5.22 5.93 13.00
N ASN A 368 -5.76 6.47 14.10
CA ASN A 368 -6.91 7.37 14.10
C ASN A 368 -6.53 8.77 14.60
N GLY A 369 -7.16 9.79 14.01
CA GLY A 369 -7.04 11.17 14.49
C GLY A 369 -5.62 11.71 14.45
N ARG A 370 -5.14 12.27 15.56
CA ARG A 370 -3.81 12.90 15.68
C ARG A 370 -2.66 11.90 15.75
N ASN A 371 -2.93 10.62 15.99
CA ASN A 371 -1.94 9.55 16.12
C ASN A 371 -1.74 8.77 14.82
N GLN A 372 -2.03 9.38 13.68
CA GLN A 372 -1.78 8.75 12.38
C GLN A 372 -0.28 8.73 12.08
N ILE A 373 0.23 7.56 11.75
CA ILE A 373 1.59 7.35 11.24
C ILE A 373 1.56 7.09 9.73
N GLN A 374 2.54 7.63 9.02
CA GLN A 374 2.72 7.34 7.60
C GLN A 374 3.45 6.00 7.48
N LEU A 375 2.78 4.99 6.93
CA LEU A 375 3.38 3.67 6.70
C LEU A 375 4.43 3.72 5.58
N ILE A 376 5.40 2.84 5.68
CA ILE A 376 6.49 2.69 4.71
C ILE A 376 5.94 2.17 3.38
N ASN A 377 6.39 2.79 2.29
CA ASN A 377 6.07 2.32 0.94
C ASN A 377 7.09 1.29 0.48
N PHE A 378 6.74 0.01 0.51
CA PHE A 378 7.61 -1.10 0.10
C PHE A 378 7.81 -1.19 -1.42
N LEU A 379 6.93 -0.60 -2.22
CA LEU A 379 7.04 -0.64 -3.68
C LEU A 379 8.05 0.36 -4.25
N ASN A 380 8.43 1.38 -3.47
CA ASN A 380 9.32 2.46 -3.90
C ASN A 380 10.69 2.43 -3.21
N ILE A 381 11.12 1.27 -2.74
CA ILE A 381 12.46 1.10 -2.14
C ILE A 381 13.53 1.32 -3.23
N PRO A 382 14.47 2.28 -3.03
CA PRO A 382 15.51 2.56 -4.03
C PRO A 382 16.39 1.34 -4.32
N GLN A 383 17.02 1.35 -5.50
CA GLN A 383 18.06 0.37 -5.86
C GLN A 383 19.41 0.78 -5.25
N ASP A 384 19.41 0.99 -3.93
CA ASP A 384 20.60 1.30 -3.15
C ASP A 384 20.98 0.06 -2.33
N ASN A 385 22.18 -0.44 -2.56
CA ASN A 385 22.69 -1.63 -1.88
C ASN A 385 22.85 -1.41 -0.37
N ASN A 386 23.22 -0.21 0.08
CA ASN A 386 23.37 0.09 1.51
C ASN A 386 22.03 -0.03 2.23
N LEU A 387 20.95 0.40 1.58
CA LEU A 387 19.60 0.26 2.09
C LEU A 387 19.08 -1.18 1.99
N ARG A 388 19.18 -1.78 0.79
CA ARG A 388 18.61 -3.12 0.53
C ARG A 388 19.28 -4.22 1.34
N ASN A 389 20.59 -4.10 1.61
CA ASN A 389 21.33 -5.05 2.43
C ASN A 389 20.92 -5.03 3.91
N CYS A 390 20.17 -4.01 4.37
CA CYS A 390 19.56 -3.97 5.69
C CYS A 390 18.25 -4.78 5.76
N ILE A 391 17.68 -5.16 4.63
CA ILE A 391 16.49 -6.00 4.55
C ILE A 391 16.97 -7.44 4.51
N ILE A 392 16.62 -8.22 5.52
CA ILE A 392 17.15 -9.57 5.69
C ILE A 392 16.03 -10.62 5.74
N PRO A 393 16.29 -11.85 5.26
CA PRO A 393 15.38 -12.97 5.45
C PRO A 393 15.40 -13.44 6.92
N ASP A 394 14.48 -14.33 7.27
CA ASP A 394 14.54 -15.05 8.54
C ASP A 394 15.78 -15.96 8.58
N GLU A 395 16.19 -16.30 9.79
CA GLU A 395 17.28 -17.23 10.01
C GLU A 395 17.03 -18.57 9.28
N GLY A 396 18.03 -19.03 8.55
CA GLY A 396 17.94 -20.26 7.74
C GLY A 396 17.10 -20.13 6.47
N LYS A 397 16.65 -18.93 6.10
CA LYS A 397 15.90 -18.66 4.86
C LYS A 397 16.70 -17.77 3.91
N LEU A 398 16.30 -17.78 2.64
CA LEU A 398 16.85 -16.94 1.58
C LEU A 398 15.73 -16.13 0.93
N PHE A 399 16.07 -14.97 0.39
CA PHE A 399 15.20 -14.27 -0.56
C PHE A 399 15.27 -14.96 -1.92
N ILE A 400 14.13 -15.09 -2.55
CA ILE A 400 14.01 -15.46 -3.97
C ILE A 400 13.47 -14.21 -4.65
N ASP A 401 14.29 -13.62 -5.53
CA ASP A 401 13.91 -12.49 -6.36
C ASP A 401 13.58 -13.00 -7.76
N SER A 402 12.37 -12.71 -8.23
CA SER A 402 11.86 -13.17 -9.52
C SER A 402 11.11 -12.02 -10.19
N ASP A 403 11.57 -11.62 -11.37
CA ASP A 403 10.99 -10.55 -12.17
C ASP A 403 10.73 -11.02 -13.60
N TYR A 404 9.63 -10.55 -14.18
CA TYR A 404 9.33 -10.82 -15.59
C TYR A 404 10.19 -9.96 -16.51
N SER A 405 10.85 -10.61 -17.46
CA SER A 405 11.62 -9.89 -18.48
C SER A 405 10.67 -9.19 -19.46
N GLY A 406 10.67 -7.86 -19.44
CA GLY A 406 9.93 -7.04 -20.39
C GLY A 406 8.41 -7.24 -20.40
N GLN A 407 7.79 -7.56 -19.27
CA GLN A 407 6.37 -7.88 -19.17
C GLN A 407 5.44 -6.89 -19.90
N GLU A 408 5.64 -5.58 -19.70
CA GLU A 408 4.79 -4.55 -20.31
C GLU A 408 4.88 -4.61 -21.85
N SER A 409 6.08 -4.79 -22.39
CA SER A 409 6.30 -4.90 -23.83
C SER A 409 5.76 -6.21 -24.44
N VAL A 410 5.82 -7.31 -23.68
CA VAL A 410 5.20 -8.59 -24.10
C VAL A 410 3.68 -8.47 -24.15
N VAL A 411 3.08 -7.83 -23.15
CA VAL A 411 1.64 -7.57 -23.13
C VAL A 411 1.25 -6.67 -24.31
N LEU A 412 2.03 -5.61 -24.59
CA LEU A 412 1.83 -4.73 -25.75
C LEU A 412 1.90 -5.51 -27.07
N ALA A 413 2.90 -6.37 -27.26
CA ALA A 413 3.04 -7.21 -28.43
C ALA A 413 1.82 -8.12 -28.63
N ASN A 414 1.33 -8.73 -27.55
CA ASN A 414 0.16 -9.60 -27.59
C ASN A 414 -1.16 -8.85 -27.87
N GLN A 415 -1.31 -7.63 -27.34
CA GLN A 415 -2.53 -6.84 -27.56
C GLN A 415 -2.55 -6.16 -28.92
N SER A 416 -1.43 -5.60 -29.36
CA SER A 416 -1.32 -4.93 -30.65
C SER A 416 -1.25 -5.90 -31.81
N MET A 417 -0.88 -7.17 -31.58
CA MET A 417 -0.61 -8.17 -32.61
C MET A 417 0.46 -7.71 -33.60
N GLU A 418 1.40 -6.81 -33.16
CA GLU A 418 2.46 -6.28 -34.02
C GLU A 418 3.46 -7.40 -34.40
N PRO A 419 3.55 -7.77 -35.69
CA PRO A 419 4.35 -8.94 -36.11
C PRO A 419 5.83 -8.86 -35.71
N LYS A 420 6.45 -7.67 -35.78
CA LYS A 420 7.86 -7.47 -35.42
C LYS A 420 8.12 -7.67 -33.94
N LEU A 421 7.20 -7.20 -33.08
CA LEU A 421 7.33 -7.43 -31.64
C LEU A 421 7.12 -8.90 -31.28
N ILE A 422 6.14 -9.54 -31.93
CA ILE A 422 5.86 -10.98 -31.72
C ILE A 422 7.07 -11.82 -32.18
N SER A 423 7.62 -11.57 -33.37
CA SER A 423 8.80 -12.26 -33.87
C SER A 423 10.01 -12.04 -32.95
N PHE A 424 10.25 -10.80 -32.52
CA PHE A 424 11.32 -10.49 -31.57
C PHE A 424 11.25 -11.34 -30.29
N TYR A 425 10.07 -11.47 -29.67
CA TYR A 425 9.94 -12.25 -28.44
C TYR A 425 9.95 -13.77 -28.65
N ASN A 426 9.49 -14.26 -29.79
CA ASN A 426 9.40 -15.69 -30.08
C ASN A 426 10.68 -16.27 -30.67
N GLU A 427 11.41 -15.50 -31.52
CA GLU A 427 12.52 -15.99 -32.32
C GLU A 427 13.87 -15.53 -31.78
N ASP A 428 14.04 -14.21 -31.60
CA ASP A 428 15.31 -13.63 -31.20
C ASP A 428 15.50 -13.60 -29.69
N GLY A 429 14.42 -13.27 -28.96
CA GLY A 429 14.47 -13.03 -27.54
C GLY A 429 15.38 -11.87 -27.17
N GLY A 430 15.48 -11.53 -25.89
CA GLY A 430 16.46 -10.57 -25.40
C GLY A 430 15.90 -9.25 -24.91
N ASP A 431 16.75 -8.20 -24.95
CA ASP A 431 16.42 -6.88 -24.41
C ASP A 431 15.86 -5.96 -25.49
N LEU A 432 14.54 -5.79 -25.55
CA LEU A 432 13.87 -4.90 -26.50
C LEU A 432 14.44 -3.48 -26.50
N HIS A 433 14.86 -2.97 -25.32
CA HIS A 433 15.41 -1.62 -25.25
C HIS A 433 16.78 -1.51 -25.92
N SER A 434 17.61 -2.54 -25.84
CA SER A 434 18.86 -2.63 -26.61
C SER A 434 18.59 -2.79 -28.11
N PHE A 435 17.60 -3.59 -28.47
CA PHE A 435 17.18 -3.73 -29.89
C PHE A 435 16.74 -2.38 -30.48
N VAL A 436 15.87 -1.66 -29.78
CA VAL A 436 15.44 -0.33 -30.24
C VAL A 436 16.60 0.68 -30.26
N ALA A 437 17.54 0.60 -29.29
CA ALA A 437 18.74 1.42 -29.31
C ALA A 437 19.59 1.14 -30.56
N SER A 438 19.72 -0.12 -31.00
CA SER A 438 20.44 -0.46 -32.25
C SER A 438 19.77 0.11 -33.50
N LEU A 439 18.46 0.34 -33.48
CA LEU A 439 17.73 0.97 -34.57
C LEU A 439 17.86 2.50 -34.57
N LEU A 440 17.90 3.12 -33.37
CA LEU A 440 17.91 4.58 -33.21
C LEU A 440 19.30 5.20 -33.31
N TYR A 441 20.35 4.47 -32.90
CA TYR A 441 21.70 5.00 -32.74
C TYR A 441 22.68 4.28 -33.68
N PRO A 442 23.33 4.99 -34.63
CA PRO A 442 24.27 4.38 -35.57
C PRO A 442 25.41 3.60 -34.89
N GLU A 443 25.91 4.11 -33.75
CA GLU A 443 26.97 3.48 -32.96
C GLU A 443 26.56 2.17 -32.28
N CYS A 444 25.27 1.88 -32.20
CA CYS A 444 24.72 0.65 -31.61
C CYS A 444 24.32 -0.39 -32.68
N ARG A 445 24.36 -0.04 -33.98
CA ARG A 445 23.70 -0.82 -35.04
C ARG A 445 24.27 -2.23 -35.23
N ASP A 446 25.58 -2.37 -35.14
CA ASP A 446 26.28 -3.64 -35.38
C ASP A 446 26.83 -4.25 -34.07
N VAL A 447 26.32 -3.78 -32.93
CA VAL A 447 26.73 -4.22 -31.57
C VAL A 447 25.76 -5.29 -31.08
N PRO A 448 26.25 -6.42 -30.53
CA PRO A 448 25.40 -7.42 -29.88
C PRO A 448 24.55 -6.79 -28.78
N LEU A 449 23.26 -7.20 -28.67
CA LEU A 449 22.30 -6.59 -27.75
C LEU A 449 22.77 -6.62 -26.27
N ASP A 450 23.46 -7.67 -25.87
CA ASP A 450 24.03 -7.81 -24.53
C ASP A 450 25.15 -6.79 -24.26
N GLU A 451 25.92 -6.44 -25.28
CA GLU A 451 26.95 -5.44 -25.18
C GLU A 451 26.39 -4.02 -25.14
N ILE A 452 25.27 -3.75 -25.84
CA ILE A 452 24.58 -2.47 -25.80
C ILE A 452 24.13 -2.18 -24.35
N LYS A 453 23.62 -3.19 -23.66
CA LYS A 453 23.17 -3.08 -22.26
C LYS A 453 24.28 -2.61 -21.30
N THR A 454 25.54 -2.95 -21.61
CA THR A 454 26.69 -2.64 -20.75
C THR A 454 27.48 -1.42 -21.24
N LYS A 455 27.74 -1.31 -22.54
CA LYS A 455 28.60 -0.28 -23.14
C LYS A 455 27.85 1.00 -23.52
N PHE A 456 26.56 0.91 -23.89
CA PHE A 456 25.75 2.03 -24.39
C PHE A 456 24.53 2.28 -23.48
N LYS A 457 24.77 2.38 -22.18
CA LYS A 457 23.71 2.52 -21.17
C LYS A 457 22.80 3.73 -21.41
N GLN A 458 23.37 4.86 -21.87
CA GLN A 458 22.60 6.08 -22.11
C GLN A 458 21.66 5.92 -23.31
N GLN A 459 22.15 5.38 -24.42
CA GLN A 459 21.37 5.12 -25.63
C GLN A 459 20.24 4.13 -25.34
N ARG A 460 20.55 3.06 -24.61
CA ARG A 460 19.55 2.11 -24.14
C ARG A 460 18.49 2.76 -23.23
N GLN A 461 18.90 3.65 -22.32
CA GLN A 461 17.97 4.36 -21.45
C GLN A 461 17.05 5.31 -22.24
N ASN A 462 17.59 6.00 -23.25
CA ASN A 462 16.79 6.84 -24.14
C ASN A 462 15.81 5.98 -24.97
N ALA A 463 16.25 4.87 -25.52
CA ALA A 463 15.40 3.92 -26.23
C ALA A 463 14.28 3.35 -25.32
N LYS A 464 14.61 3.08 -24.06
CA LYS A 464 13.61 2.68 -23.06
C LYS A 464 12.54 3.76 -22.87
N ALA A 465 12.95 5.03 -22.78
CA ALA A 465 12.00 6.14 -22.67
C ALA A 465 11.09 6.25 -23.91
N CYS A 466 11.64 6.05 -25.11
CA CYS A 466 10.85 6.01 -26.36
C CYS A 466 9.85 4.87 -26.36
N ASN A 467 10.25 3.66 -25.96
CA ASN A 467 9.35 2.50 -25.91
C ASN A 467 8.15 2.74 -24.98
N PHE A 468 8.39 3.31 -23.79
CA PHE A 468 7.31 3.62 -22.87
C PHE A 468 6.46 4.85 -23.25
N ALA A 469 6.96 5.71 -24.12
CA ALA A 469 6.17 6.84 -24.63
C ALA A 469 5.18 6.40 -25.73
N ILE A 470 5.44 5.26 -26.36
CA ILE A 470 4.59 4.69 -27.43
C ILE A 470 3.57 3.68 -26.86
N ALA A 471 3.92 3.00 -25.79
CA ALA A 471 3.06 2.02 -25.10
C ALA A 471 2.03 2.70 -24.19
#